data_c883da2be7a570734c817cac46e2abf0
#
_entry.id   c883da2be7a570734c817cac46e2abf0
#
_cell.length_a   1.000
_cell.length_b   1.000
_cell.length_c   1.000
_cell.angle_alpha   90.00
_cell.angle_beta   90.00
_cell.angle_gamma   90.00
#
_symmetry.space_group_name_H-M   'P 1'
#
loop_
_entity.id
_entity.type
_entity.pdbx_description
1 polymer ?
#
loop_
_entity_poly.entity_id
_entity_poly.type
_entity_poly.pdbx_seq_one_letter_code
_entity_poly.pdbx_strand_id
1 'polypeptide(L)'
;MLPANIDDVVLTHSAEERHIKRLVMGKLSFPNHAKSGLLLYGKYGTGKTTLAHLLAVLLEHLHADDSDKTSYNWCYDYRSTQVSVTPAQSAMPHVTPASFTLINCGKHHSNSSTSVVQRIEDISRNSLKYGCVAGSFNHFVLDELDCWSAAAQANLKGLITDSPAWNIFYVTTNKRYDIDEGIISRCINVELNGGEPEQHLRVLRQHYEHLANYSDEQLTGVVTASGGDLRELEDAACRL
;
A
#
# COMPACT_ATOMS: atom_id res chain seq x y z
N MET A 1 11.55 3.09 -9.76
CA MET A 1 12.03 3.26 -8.36
C MET A 1 11.05 2.60 -7.40
N LEU A 2 11.53 1.72 -6.53
CA LEU A 2 10.68 1.01 -5.57
C LEU A 2 11.10 1.38 -4.16
N PRO A 3 10.17 1.86 -3.33
CA PRO A 3 10.49 2.19 -1.96
C PRO A 3 10.82 0.92 -1.17
N ALA A 4 11.92 0.93 -0.45
CA ALA A 4 12.30 -0.13 0.48
C ALA A 4 11.77 0.15 1.90
N ASN A 5 11.54 1.42 2.21
CA ASN A 5 11.02 1.86 3.50
C ASN A 5 10.11 3.10 3.32
N ILE A 6 9.48 3.53 4.40
CA ILE A 6 8.53 4.65 4.35
C ILE A 6 9.21 6.01 4.07
N ASP A 7 10.51 6.13 4.31
CA ASP A 7 11.26 7.37 4.04
C ASP A 7 11.52 7.55 2.54
N ASP A 8 11.39 6.50 1.73
CA ASP A 8 11.48 6.55 0.27
C ASP A 8 10.17 7.03 -0.39
N VAL A 9 9.10 7.19 0.38
CA VAL A 9 7.79 7.61 -0.13
C VAL A 9 7.62 9.11 0.02
N VAL A 10 7.19 9.76 -1.05
CA VAL A 10 6.83 11.18 -1.04
C VAL A 10 5.34 11.31 -0.75
N LEU A 11 5.00 11.89 0.39
CA LEU A 11 3.63 12.17 0.81
C LEU A 11 3.32 13.65 0.68
N THR A 12 2.10 13.97 0.32
CA THR A 12 1.66 15.35 0.04
C THR A 12 1.79 16.27 1.25
N HIS A 13 1.42 15.75 2.42
CA HIS A 13 1.39 16.56 3.65
C HIS A 13 2.26 15.98 4.76
N SER A 14 3.03 16.81 5.41
CA SER A 14 3.90 16.41 6.53
C SER A 14 3.12 15.82 7.73
N ALA A 15 1.85 16.17 7.89
CA ALA A 15 0.99 15.60 8.92
C ALA A 15 0.66 14.12 8.62
N GLU A 16 0.36 13.80 7.37
CA GLU A 16 0.12 12.43 6.91
C GLU A 16 1.38 11.59 6.98
N GLU A 17 2.52 12.16 6.56
CA GLU A 17 3.83 11.51 6.68
C GLU A 17 4.12 11.10 8.14
N ARG A 18 3.95 12.03 9.07
CA ARG A 18 4.12 11.73 10.51
C ARG A 18 3.12 10.67 11.00
N HIS A 19 1.88 10.70 10.50
CA HIS A 19 0.86 9.73 10.90
C HIS A 19 1.23 8.33 10.41
N ILE A 20 1.60 8.19 9.14
CA ILE A 20 2.01 6.90 8.56
C ILE A 20 3.30 6.38 9.22
N LYS A 21 4.30 7.24 9.47
CA LYS A 21 5.51 6.84 10.20
C LYS A 21 5.17 6.32 11.61
N ARG A 22 4.27 6.98 12.32
CA ARG A 22 3.83 6.50 13.65
C ARG A 22 3.08 5.17 13.56
N LEU A 23 2.31 4.96 12.49
CA LEU A 23 1.59 3.72 12.23
C LEU A 23 2.57 2.56 12.06
N VAL A 24 3.52 2.66 11.14
CA VAL A 24 4.50 1.60 10.84
C VAL A 24 5.54 1.38 11.95
N MET A 25 5.69 2.36 12.87
CA MET A 25 6.50 2.23 14.07
C MET A 25 5.74 1.62 15.27
N GLY A 26 4.49 1.20 15.11
CA GLY A 26 3.67 0.65 16.19
C GLY A 26 3.25 1.66 17.26
N LYS A 27 3.36 2.96 16.97
CA LYS A 27 2.97 4.03 17.92
C LYS A 27 1.48 4.38 17.86
N LEU A 28 0.74 3.72 16.99
CA LEU A 28 -0.71 3.85 16.82
C LEU A 28 -1.32 2.46 16.85
N SER A 29 -2.43 2.30 17.56
CA SER A 29 -3.21 1.07 17.54
C SER A 29 -3.93 0.96 16.18
N PHE A 30 -3.49 0.00 15.36
CA PHE A 30 -4.09 -0.29 14.05
C PHE A 30 -3.79 -1.75 13.67
N PRO A 31 -4.76 -2.49 13.13
CA PRO A 31 -6.16 -2.12 13.03
C PRO A 31 -6.85 -1.97 14.41
N ASN A 32 -7.97 -1.27 14.45
CA ASN A 32 -8.75 -1.09 15.67
C ASN A 32 -10.25 -1.10 15.35
N HIS A 33 -11.11 -1.07 16.38
CA HIS A 33 -12.58 -1.13 16.22
C HIS A 33 -13.17 -0.03 15.31
N ALA A 34 -12.51 1.12 15.20
CA ALA A 34 -13.01 2.23 14.38
C ALA A 34 -12.43 2.20 12.96
N LYS A 35 -11.20 1.72 12.81
CA LYS A 35 -10.46 1.77 11.56
C LYS A 35 -9.68 0.48 11.31
N SER A 36 -10.04 -0.20 10.23
CA SER A 36 -9.35 -1.38 9.72
C SER A 36 -8.83 -1.20 8.29
N GLY A 37 -8.96 0.01 7.74
CA GLY A 37 -8.52 0.32 6.39
C GLY A 37 -7.61 1.54 6.30
N LEU A 38 -6.89 1.61 5.17
CA LEU A 38 -6.17 2.79 4.69
C LEU A 38 -6.73 3.16 3.32
N LEU A 39 -7.12 4.41 3.15
CA LEU A 39 -7.55 4.97 1.86
C LEU A 39 -6.45 5.86 1.31
N LEU A 40 -5.83 5.39 0.24
CA LEU A 40 -4.77 6.09 -0.49
C LEU A 40 -5.39 6.75 -1.73
N TYR A 41 -5.46 8.06 -1.75
CA TYR A 41 -6.14 8.80 -2.82
C TYR A 41 -5.27 9.91 -3.38
N GLY A 42 -5.54 10.31 -4.62
CA GLY A 42 -4.83 11.41 -5.29
C GLY A 42 -4.60 11.14 -6.78
N LYS A 43 -3.76 11.95 -7.41
CA LYS A 43 -3.48 11.91 -8.84
C LYS A 43 -2.97 10.55 -9.32
N TYR A 44 -3.12 10.31 -10.60
CA TYR A 44 -2.50 9.14 -11.26
C TYR A 44 -0.98 9.17 -11.12
N GLY A 45 -0.34 8.00 -11.11
CA GLY A 45 1.11 7.89 -11.12
C GLY A 45 1.83 8.21 -9.80
N THR A 46 1.13 8.63 -8.73
CA THR A 46 1.74 9.06 -7.46
C THR A 46 2.14 7.92 -6.51
N GLY A 47 2.08 6.66 -6.94
CA GLY A 47 2.57 5.52 -6.17
C GLY A 47 1.59 4.94 -5.15
N LYS A 48 0.27 5.20 -5.24
CA LYS A 48 -0.75 4.70 -4.30
C LYS A 48 -0.71 3.19 -4.11
N THR A 49 -0.76 2.43 -5.20
CA THR A 49 -0.71 0.97 -5.17
C THR A 49 0.61 0.46 -4.61
N THR A 50 1.72 1.12 -4.96
CA THR A 50 3.06 0.82 -4.44
C THR A 50 3.12 1.04 -2.93
N LEU A 51 2.57 2.16 -2.43
CA LEU A 51 2.48 2.42 -1.00
C LEU A 51 1.59 1.41 -0.28
N ALA A 52 0.47 0.99 -0.87
CA ALA A 52 -0.39 -0.04 -0.29
C ALA A 52 0.37 -1.35 -0.06
N HIS A 53 1.18 -1.77 -1.02
CA HIS A 53 2.02 -2.96 -0.92
C HIS A 53 3.11 -2.79 0.15
N LEU A 54 3.81 -1.66 0.15
CA LEU A 54 4.84 -1.37 1.15
C LEU A 54 4.27 -1.38 2.58
N LEU A 55 3.12 -0.75 2.78
CA LEU A 55 2.46 -0.72 4.10
C LEU A 55 2.02 -2.11 4.55
N ALA A 56 1.58 -2.98 3.64
CA ALA A 56 1.26 -4.37 3.98
C ALA A 56 2.49 -5.10 4.53
N VAL A 57 3.65 -4.96 3.88
CA VAL A 57 4.92 -5.56 4.38
C VAL A 57 5.31 -4.98 5.73
N LEU A 58 5.30 -3.66 5.86
CA LEU A 58 5.75 -2.99 7.09
C LEU A 58 4.86 -3.29 8.28
N LEU A 59 3.54 -3.35 8.09
CA LEU A 59 2.59 -3.69 9.16
C LEU A 59 2.69 -5.17 9.54
N GLU A 60 2.87 -6.07 8.58
CA GLU A 60 3.09 -7.48 8.87
C GLU A 60 4.38 -7.66 9.69
N HIS A 61 5.50 -7.06 9.27
CA HIS A 61 6.76 -7.09 10.00
C HIS A 61 6.64 -6.50 11.41
N LEU A 62 5.86 -5.43 11.58
CA LEU A 62 5.64 -4.82 12.89
C LEU A 62 5.02 -5.79 13.89
N HIS A 63 4.06 -6.59 13.42
CA HIS A 63 3.27 -7.50 14.25
C HIS A 63 3.81 -8.93 14.30
N ALA A 64 4.83 -9.26 13.49
CA ALA A 64 5.49 -10.55 13.53
C ALA A 64 6.21 -10.76 14.86
N ASP A 65 6.29 -12.01 15.32
CA ASP A 65 7.05 -12.38 16.51
C ASP A 65 8.55 -12.12 16.30
N ASP A 66 9.30 -11.88 17.37
CA ASP A 66 10.74 -11.57 17.28
C ASP A 66 11.56 -12.71 16.65
N SER A 67 11.15 -13.96 16.83
CA SER A 67 11.74 -15.11 16.13
C SER A 67 11.54 -15.04 14.62
N ASP A 68 10.37 -14.61 14.17
CA ASP A 68 10.06 -14.46 12.75
C ASP A 68 10.77 -13.27 12.13
N LYS A 69 10.88 -12.15 12.86
CA LYS A 69 11.64 -10.96 12.41
C LYS A 69 13.11 -11.28 12.12
N THR A 70 13.71 -12.18 12.89
CA THR A 70 15.12 -12.60 12.72
C THR A 70 15.30 -13.74 11.75
N SER A 71 14.28 -14.58 11.57
CA SER A 71 14.35 -15.80 10.76
C SER A 71 13.99 -15.58 9.30
N TYR A 72 13.31 -14.48 8.99
CA TYR A 72 12.82 -14.19 7.65
C TYR A 72 13.47 -12.94 7.07
N ASN A 73 13.76 -12.99 5.78
CA ASN A 73 14.17 -11.84 5.01
C ASN A 73 12.91 -11.20 4.39
N TRP A 74 12.46 -10.10 4.96
CA TRP A 74 11.28 -9.39 4.52
C TRP A 74 11.57 -8.63 3.24
N CYS A 75 10.98 -9.04 2.14
CA CYS A 75 11.12 -8.36 0.87
C CYS A 75 9.76 -7.98 0.28
N TYR A 76 9.75 -6.83 -0.37
CA TYR A 76 8.63 -6.36 -1.12
C TYR A 76 8.88 -6.57 -2.61
N ASP A 77 8.05 -7.38 -3.26
CA ASP A 77 8.09 -7.56 -4.71
C ASP A 77 6.78 -7.12 -5.35
N TYR A 78 6.79 -5.93 -5.93
CA TYR A 78 5.63 -5.36 -6.61
C TYR A 78 5.28 -6.03 -7.94
N ARG A 79 6.21 -6.80 -8.54
CA ARG A 79 5.99 -7.50 -9.81
C ARG A 79 5.20 -8.79 -9.63
N SER A 80 5.38 -9.41 -8.47
CA SER A 80 4.64 -10.59 -8.09
C SER A 80 3.40 -10.13 -7.37
N THR A 81 2.43 -9.70 -7.51
CA THR A 81 1.20 -9.39 -6.76
C THR A 81 1.12 -10.04 -5.37
N GLN A 82 2.26 -10.41 -4.80
CA GLN A 82 2.41 -11.10 -3.52
C GLN A 82 3.53 -10.48 -2.71
N VAL A 83 3.23 -10.19 -1.47
CA VAL A 83 4.25 -9.92 -0.47
C VAL A 83 4.88 -11.26 -0.09
N SER A 84 6.19 -11.38 -0.20
CA SER A 84 6.90 -12.60 0.12
C SER A 84 7.84 -12.40 1.29
N VAL A 85 7.88 -13.39 2.16
CA VAL A 85 8.86 -13.51 3.22
C VAL A 85 9.76 -14.69 2.87
N THR A 86 11.06 -14.46 2.80
CA THR A 86 12.04 -15.51 2.55
C THR A 86 12.78 -15.80 3.84
N PRO A 87 12.94 -17.06 4.26
CA PRO A 87 13.82 -17.40 5.38
C PRO A 87 15.25 -16.88 5.14
N ALA A 88 15.85 -16.23 6.13
CA ALA A 88 17.15 -15.55 6.00
C ALA A 88 18.32 -16.49 5.59
N GLN A 89 18.14 -17.80 5.70
CA GLN A 89 19.17 -18.81 5.38
C GLN A 89 18.70 -19.82 4.33
N SER A 90 17.74 -19.52 3.51
CA SER A 90 16.98 -20.52 2.82
C SER A 90 17.41 -20.83 1.40
N ALA A 91 17.51 -22.14 1.16
CA ALA A 91 17.29 -22.78 -0.13
C ALA A 91 15.79 -23.02 -0.44
N MET A 92 14.86 -22.54 0.38
CA MET A 92 13.41 -22.70 0.12
C MET A 92 12.84 -21.50 -0.61
N PRO A 93 12.07 -21.71 -1.70
CA PRO A 93 11.39 -20.64 -2.40
C PRO A 93 10.25 -20.09 -1.52
N HIS A 94 10.21 -18.80 -1.38
CA HIS A 94 9.11 -17.94 -0.98
C HIS A 94 8.06 -18.55 -0.02
N VAL A 95 8.21 -18.32 1.25
CA VAL A 95 7.09 -18.47 2.20
C VAL A 95 6.22 -17.23 2.00
N THR A 96 5.02 -17.44 1.51
CA THR A 96 4.02 -16.36 1.42
C THR A 96 3.52 -16.10 2.85
N PRO A 97 3.70 -14.90 3.40
CA PRO A 97 3.05 -14.57 4.66
C PRO A 97 1.54 -14.64 4.49
N ALA A 98 0.84 -14.74 5.58
CA ALA A 98 -0.60 -14.78 5.65
C ALA A 98 -1.26 -13.88 4.61
N SER A 99 -2.24 -14.39 3.96
CA SER A 99 -2.90 -13.91 2.76
C SER A 99 -2.74 -12.42 2.41
N PHE A 100 -1.92 -12.14 1.44
CA PHE A 100 -1.95 -10.89 0.70
C PHE A 100 -2.77 -11.09 -0.57
N THR A 101 -3.81 -10.30 -0.75
CA THR A 101 -4.71 -10.40 -1.92
C THR A 101 -4.82 -9.05 -2.59
N LEU A 102 -4.33 -8.96 -3.83
CA LEU A 102 -4.54 -7.80 -4.69
C LEU A 102 -5.78 -8.00 -5.56
N ILE A 103 -6.68 -7.05 -5.52
CA ILE A 103 -7.91 -7.00 -6.30
C ILE A 103 -7.89 -5.72 -7.14
N ASN A 104 -7.73 -5.87 -8.44
CA ASN A 104 -7.88 -4.75 -9.37
C ASN A 104 -9.37 -4.54 -9.67
N CYS A 105 -9.96 -3.52 -9.06
CA CYS A 105 -11.39 -3.23 -9.17
C CYS A 105 -11.79 -2.79 -10.58
N GLY A 106 -10.87 -2.20 -11.34
CA GLY A 106 -11.09 -1.84 -12.74
C GLY A 106 -11.32 -3.05 -13.67
N LYS A 107 -10.76 -4.22 -13.33
CA LYS A 107 -10.97 -5.46 -14.06
C LYS A 107 -12.25 -6.23 -13.64
N HIS A 108 -12.76 -5.91 -12.46
CA HIS A 108 -13.91 -6.58 -11.85
C HIS A 108 -15.12 -5.63 -11.77
N HIS A 109 -15.70 -5.31 -12.94
CA HIS A 109 -16.91 -4.48 -13.00
C HIS A 109 -18.13 -5.16 -12.35
N SER A 110 -19.15 -4.41 -12.08
CA SER A 110 -20.34 -4.59 -11.26
C SER A 110 -20.91 -6.02 -11.09
N ASN A 111 -20.78 -6.91 -12.06
CA ASN A 111 -21.32 -8.28 -11.97
C ASN A 111 -20.39 -9.27 -11.25
N SER A 112 -19.10 -8.95 -11.11
CA SER A 112 -18.11 -9.78 -10.40
C SER A 112 -17.78 -9.25 -9.00
N SER A 113 -18.22 -8.07 -8.63
CA SER A 113 -17.94 -7.46 -7.32
C SER A 113 -18.51 -8.28 -6.16
N THR A 114 -19.69 -8.87 -6.32
CA THR A 114 -20.28 -9.76 -5.30
C THR A 114 -19.41 -11.01 -5.09
N SER A 115 -18.89 -11.60 -6.16
CA SER A 115 -17.99 -12.75 -6.07
C SER A 115 -16.64 -12.39 -5.43
N VAL A 116 -16.17 -11.16 -5.63
CA VAL A 116 -14.95 -10.64 -4.98
C VAL A 116 -15.17 -10.46 -3.49
N VAL A 117 -16.28 -9.86 -3.07
CA VAL A 117 -16.64 -9.73 -1.65
C VAL A 117 -16.71 -11.09 -0.99
N GLN A 118 -17.41 -12.06 -1.62
CA GLN A 118 -17.48 -13.42 -1.12
C GLN A 118 -16.11 -14.08 -0.98
N ARG A 119 -15.22 -13.87 -1.96
CA ARG A 119 -13.85 -14.38 -1.88
C ARG A 119 -13.05 -13.78 -0.70
N ILE A 120 -13.21 -12.51 -0.42
CA ILE A 120 -12.58 -11.86 0.75
C ILE A 120 -13.10 -12.51 2.05
N GLU A 121 -14.41 -12.73 2.15
CA GLU A 121 -15.01 -13.42 3.30
C GLU A 121 -14.46 -14.84 3.47
N ASP A 122 -14.36 -15.60 2.37
CA ASP A 122 -13.85 -16.97 2.40
C ASP A 122 -12.39 -17.03 2.84
N ILE A 123 -11.55 -16.12 2.34
CA ILE A 123 -10.15 -15.98 2.77
C ILE A 123 -10.10 -15.65 4.26
N SER A 124 -10.86 -14.66 4.71
CA SER A 124 -10.91 -14.24 6.11
C SER A 124 -11.32 -15.37 7.06
N ARG A 125 -12.34 -16.17 6.67
CA ARG A 125 -12.79 -17.33 7.45
C ARG A 125 -11.76 -18.47 7.47
N ASN A 126 -11.07 -18.70 6.34
CA ASN A 126 -10.11 -19.80 6.22
C ASN A 126 -8.81 -19.49 6.97
N SER A 127 -8.39 -18.24 7.07
CA SER A 127 -7.20 -17.85 7.81
C SER A 127 -7.25 -18.23 9.29
N LEU A 128 -8.46 -18.32 9.85
CA LEU A 128 -8.68 -18.83 11.22
C LEU A 128 -8.39 -20.34 11.37
N LYS A 129 -8.56 -21.12 10.29
CA LYS A 129 -8.45 -22.58 10.36
C LYS A 129 -7.03 -23.10 10.25
N TYR A 130 -6.15 -22.38 9.57
CA TYR A 130 -4.87 -22.93 9.13
C TYR A 130 -3.64 -22.34 9.81
N GLY A 131 -3.82 -21.34 10.69
CA GLY A 131 -2.71 -20.66 11.36
C GLY A 131 -1.79 -19.94 10.37
N CYS A 132 -1.51 -18.69 10.59
CA CYS A 132 -0.60 -17.95 9.74
C CYS A 132 0.85 -18.35 10.06
N VAL A 133 1.65 -18.58 9.04
CA VAL A 133 3.05 -19.04 9.20
C VAL A 133 3.96 -17.91 9.69
N ALA A 134 3.63 -16.67 9.40
CA ALA A 134 4.29 -15.47 9.91
C ALA A 134 3.30 -14.32 9.84
N GLY A 135 3.14 -13.61 10.96
CA GLY A 135 2.19 -12.51 11.07
C GLY A 135 0.75 -12.96 11.33
N SER A 136 -0.11 -12.00 11.61
CA SER A 136 -1.47 -12.27 12.10
C SER A 136 -2.55 -11.65 11.22
N PHE A 137 -2.22 -11.05 10.09
CA PHE A 137 -3.16 -10.26 9.30
C PHE A 137 -3.40 -10.80 7.89
N ASN A 138 -4.63 -10.62 7.42
CA ASN A 138 -4.96 -10.68 6.01
C ASN A 138 -4.86 -9.28 5.42
N HIS A 139 -4.11 -9.11 4.38
CA HIS A 139 -3.94 -7.84 3.69
C HIS A 139 -4.71 -7.87 2.36
N PHE A 140 -5.74 -7.02 2.25
CA PHE A 140 -6.56 -6.89 1.04
C PHE A 140 -6.29 -5.54 0.38
N VAL A 141 -5.67 -5.54 -0.78
CA VAL A 141 -5.48 -4.33 -1.60
C VAL A 141 -6.58 -4.27 -2.66
N LEU A 142 -7.41 -3.24 -2.56
CA LEU A 142 -8.52 -2.94 -3.47
C LEU A 142 -8.08 -1.75 -4.35
N ASP A 143 -7.54 -2.08 -5.50
CA ASP A 143 -6.94 -1.10 -6.40
C ASP A 143 -7.98 -0.51 -7.35
N GLU A 144 -8.04 0.83 -7.45
CA GLU A 144 -9.00 1.58 -8.27
C GLU A 144 -10.47 1.34 -7.87
N LEU A 145 -10.78 1.46 -6.57
CA LEU A 145 -12.12 1.19 -6.04
C LEU A 145 -13.21 2.10 -6.64
N ASP A 146 -12.86 3.28 -7.14
CA ASP A 146 -13.76 4.18 -7.87
C ASP A 146 -14.37 3.55 -9.14
N CYS A 147 -13.81 2.45 -9.63
CA CYS A 147 -14.40 1.67 -10.72
C CYS A 147 -15.61 0.84 -10.31
N TRP A 148 -15.85 0.63 -9.01
CA TRP A 148 -16.98 -0.15 -8.52
C TRP A 148 -18.24 0.68 -8.39
N SER A 149 -19.39 0.05 -8.67
CA SER A 149 -20.71 0.65 -8.48
C SER A 149 -20.99 0.94 -7.00
N ALA A 150 -21.90 1.88 -6.72
CA ALA A 150 -22.31 2.20 -5.35
C ALA A 150 -22.83 0.96 -4.59
N ALA A 151 -23.52 0.04 -5.27
CA ALA A 151 -23.99 -1.22 -4.67
C ALA A 151 -22.83 -2.13 -4.26
N ALA A 152 -21.78 -2.24 -5.09
CA ALA A 152 -20.59 -3.01 -4.76
C ALA A 152 -19.82 -2.40 -3.59
N GLN A 153 -19.68 -1.08 -3.56
CA GLN A 153 -19.07 -0.36 -2.45
C GLN A 153 -19.87 -0.50 -1.15
N ALA A 154 -21.22 -0.53 -1.22
CA ALA A 154 -22.07 -0.78 -0.06
C ALA A 154 -21.85 -2.19 0.53
N ASN A 155 -21.69 -3.21 -0.32
CA ASN A 155 -21.35 -4.56 0.12
C ASN A 155 -19.97 -4.61 0.78
N LEU A 156 -18.96 -3.96 0.17
CA LEU A 156 -17.63 -3.84 0.75
C LEU A 156 -17.64 -3.12 2.11
N LYS A 157 -18.43 -2.06 2.24
CA LYS A 157 -18.60 -1.35 3.51
C LYS A 157 -19.14 -2.26 4.61
N GLY A 158 -20.14 -3.09 4.28
CA GLY A 158 -20.65 -4.12 5.19
C GLY A 158 -19.53 -5.07 5.63
N LEU A 159 -18.78 -5.59 4.67
CA LEU A 159 -17.66 -6.49 4.94
C LEU A 159 -16.59 -5.84 5.83
N ILE A 160 -16.18 -4.60 5.56
CA ILE A 160 -15.20 -3.88 6.40
C ILE A 160 -15.75 -3.68 7.82
N THR A 161 -17.05 -3.44 7.96
CA THR A 161 -17.70 -3.21 9.26
C THR A 161 -17.71 -4.48 10.11
N ASP A 162 -18.05 -5.60 9.50
CA ASP A 162 -18.21 -6.90 10.16
C ASP A 162 -16.92 -7.71 10.18
N SER A 163 -15.84 -7.13 9.66
CA SER A 163 -14.57 -7.82 9.48
C SER A 163 -13.86 -8.02 10.80
N PRO A 164 -13.26 -9.20 11.02
CA PRO A 164 -12.39 -9.43 12.17
C PRO A 164 -11.20 -8.48 12.20
N ALA A 165 -10.67 -8.23 13.42
CA ALA A 165 -9.55 -7.31 13.64
C ALA A 165 -8.24 -7.71 12.96
N TRP A 166 -8.14 -8.93 12.41
CA TRP A 166 -6.96 -9.39 11.64
C TRP A 166 -7.06 -9.12 10.13
N ASN A 167 -8.09 -8.43 9.66
CA ASN A 167 -8.18 -7.99 8.26
C ASN A 167 -7.78 -6.52 8.14
N ILE A 168 -6.87 -6.23 7.22
CA ILE A 168 -6.46 -4.87 6.88
C ILE A 168 -6.79 -4.62 5.41
N PHE A 169 -7.48 -3.52 5.16
CA PHE A 169 -7.91 -3.12 3.82
C PHE A 169 -7.10 -1.91 3.35
N TYR A 170 -6.51 -2.01 2.17
CA TYR A 170 -5.84 -0.91 1.49
C TYR A 170 -6.66 -0.57 0.26
N VAL A 171 -7.28 0.58 0.29
CA VAL A 171 -8.11 1.07 -0.80
C VAL A 171 -7.36 2.13 -1.57
N THR A 172 -7.22 1.99 -2.87
CA THR A 172 -6.68 3.05 -3.72
C THR A 172 -7.77 3.65 -4.60
N THR A 173 -7.68 4.95 -4.86
CA THR A 173 -8.57 5.66 -5.77
C THR A 173 -7.92 6.92 -6.33
N ASN A 174 -8.29 7.27 -7.55
CA ASN A 174 -7.96 8.56 -8.14
C ASN A 174 -9.08 9.59 -7.91
N LYS A 175 -10.27 9.12 -7.49
CA LYS A 175 -11.47 9.93 -7.32
C LYS A 175 -12.09 9.70 -5.94
N ARG A 176 -11.56 10.38 -4.94
CA ARG A 176 -12.03 10.24 -3.56
C ARG A 176 -13.54 10.46 -3.41
N TYR A 177 -14.13 11.37 -4.22
CA TYR A 177 -15.55 11.71 -4.17
C TYR A 177 -16.48 10.59 -4.70
N ASP A 178 -15.93 9.61 -5.43
CA ASP A 178 -16.69 8.47 -5.94
C ASP A 178 -16.66 7.28 -4.94
N ILE A 179 -16.04 7.45 -3.77
CA ILE A 179 -15.97 6.43 -2.71
C ILE A 179 -17.07 6.67 -1.66
N ASP A 180 -17.74 5.60 -1.25
CA ASP A 180 -18.77 5.62 -0.19
C ASP A 180 -18.17 6.18 1.12
N GLU A 181 -18.85 7.20 1.68
CA GLU A 181 -18.41 7.87 2.92
C GLU A 181 -18.28 6.90 4.11
N GLY A 182 -19.03 5.82 4.12
CA GLY A 182 -18.91 4.79 5.13
C GLY A 182 -17.60 3.99 5.02
N ILE A 183 -17.04 3.81 3.81
CA ILE A 183 -15.70 3.25 3.61
C ILE A 183 -14.64 4.26 4.06
N ILE A 184 -14.77 5.51 3.63
CA ILE A 184 -13.85 6.60 3.99
C ILE A 184 -13.72 6.74 5.51
N SER A 185 -14.83 6.67 6.23
CA SER A 185 -14.86 6.82 7.70
C SER A 185 -14.13 5.70 8.43
N ARG A 186 -14.05 4.51 7.84
CA ARG A 186 -13.39 3.31 8.39
C ARG A 186 -11.92 3.19 8.00
N CYS A 187 -11.42 4.14 7.23
CA CYS A 187 -10.04 4.17 6.76
C CYS A 187 -9.26 5.33 7.38
N ILE A 188 -7.96 5.14 7.53
CA ILE A 188 -6.99 6.23 7.65
C ILE A 188 -6.81 6.79 6.23
N ASN A 189 -7.12 8.08 6.05
CA ASN A 189 -7.07 8.72 4.75
C ASN A 189 -5.67 9.31 4.53
N VAL A 190 -5.07 9.04 3.37
CA VAL A 190 -3.73 9.49 2.98
C VAL A 190 -3.78 10.04 1.56
N GLU A 191 -3.42 11.30 1.41
CA GLU A 191 -3.37 11.97 0.12
C GLU A 191 -2.00 11.83 -0.55
N LEU A 192 -1.99 11.45 -1.82
CA LEU A 192 -0.79 11.33 -2.65
C LEU A 192 -0.96 12.16 -3.93
N ASN A 193 -0.67 13.44 -3.83
CA ASN A 193 -0.76 14.38 -4.96
C ASN A 193 0.62 14.88 -5.43
N GLY A 194 1.68 14.15 -5.10
CA GLY A 194 3.01 14.40 -5.62
C GLY A 194 3.97 15.14 -4.67
N GLY A 195 3.53 15.67 -3.54
CA GLY A 195 4.43 16.35 -2.58
C GLY A 195 5.22 17.53 -3.14
N GLU A 196 6.17 18.03 -2.35
CA GLU A 196 7.04 19.15 -2.74
C GLU A 196 8.25 18.67 -3.55
N PRO A 197 8.77 19.47 -4.49
CA PRO A 197 9.91 19.10 -5.33
C PRO A 197 11.15 18.65 -4.54
N GLU A 198 11.41 19.26 -3.40
CA GLU A 198 12.55 18.92 -2.54
C GLU A 198 12.47 17.50 -1.96
N GLN A 199 11.26 17.01 -1.71
CA GLN A 199 11.05 15.64 -1.25
C GLN A 199 11.42 14.64 -2.37
N HIS A 200 11.03 14.94 -3.61
CA HIS A 200 11.39 14.14 -4.77
C HIS A 200 12.90 14.15 -5.03
N LEU A 201 13.55 15.31 -4.91
CA LEU A 201 15.01 15.43 -5.08
C LEU A 201 15.76 14.51 -4.11
N ARG A 202 15.35 14.50 -2.85
CA ARG A 202 15.94 13.61 -1.83
C ARG A 202 15.86 12.15 -2.27
N VAL A 203 14.68 11.70 -2.69
CA VAL A 203 14.44 10.31 -3.09
C VAL A 203 15.19 9.97 -4.38
N LEU A 204 15.21 10.86 -5.37
CA LEU A 204 15.95 10.68 -6.62
C LEU A 204 17.46 10.49 -6.36
N ARG A 205 18.07 11.35 -5.55
CA ARG A 205 19.50 11.25 -5.22
C ARG A 205 19.85 10.00 -4.44
N GLN A 206 18.93 9.48 -3.66
CA GLN A 206 19.10 8.24 -2.91
C GLN A 206 19.13 7.00 -3.81
N HIS A 207 18.33 7.02 -4.89
CA HIS A 207 18.14 5.88 -5.77
C HIS A 207 18.98 5.90 -7.05
N TYR A 208 19.48 7.08 -7.46
CA TYR A 208 20.19 7.27 -8.72
C TYR A 208 21.51 8.01 -8.51
N GLU A 209 22.61 7.25 -8.35
CA GLU A 209 23.94 7.82 -8.09
C GLU A 209 24.41 8.77 -9.20
N HIS A 210 24.07 8.50 -10.46
CA HIS A 210 24.47 9.36 -11.59
C HIS A 210 23.88 10.77 -11.51
N LEU A 211 22.76 10.95 -10.81
CA LEU A 211 22.15 12.28 -10.61
C LEU A 211 22.95 13.18 -9.67
N ALA A 212 23.97 12.66 -8.99
CA ALA A 212 24.87 13.49 -8.18
C ALA A 212 25.60 14.58 -8.98
N ASN A 213 25.74 14.39 -10.30
CA ASN A 213 26.40 15.36 -11.19
C ASN A 213 25.49 16.52 -11.66
N TYR A 214 24.19 16.46 -11.38
CA TYR A 214 23.22 17.47 -11.77
C TYR A 214 22.92 18.44 -10.62
N SER A 215 22.72 19.71 -10.94
CA SER A 215 22.32 20.70 -9.92
C SER A 215 20.88 20.48 -9.44
N ASP A 216 20.55 20.99 -8.24
CA ASP A 216 19.19 20.91 -7.72
C ASP A 216 18.19 21.67 -8.61
N GLU A 217 18.61 22.74 -9.26
CA GLU A 217 17.77 23.49 -10.22
C GLU A 217 17.40 22.65 -11.44
N GLN A 218 18.37 21.91 -12.00
CA GLN A 218 18.13 21.02 -13.13
C GLN A 218 17.16 19.90 -12.76
N LEU A 219 17.38 19.24 -11.62
CA LEU A 219 16.53 18.17 -11.14
C LEU A 219 15.13 18.67 -10.72
N THR A 220 15.03 19.86 -10.13
CA THR A 220 13.74 20.51 -9.83
C THR A 220 12.94 20.76 -11.11
N GLY A 221 13.60 21.16 -12.19
CA GLY A 221 12.96 21.29 -13.50
C GLY A 221 12.33 19.98 -13.99
N VAL A 222 13.03 18.86 -13.81
CA VAL A 222 12.54 17.52 -14.19
C VAL A 222 11.37 17.12 -13.31
N VAL A 223 11.46 17.30 -12.00
CA VAL A 223 10.37 17.00 -11.05
C VAL A 223 9.13 17.82 -11.38
N THR A 224 9.30 19.10 -11.64
CA THR A 224 8.18 19.99 -11.99
C THR A 224 7.51 19.57 -13.30
N ALA A 225 8.31 19.18 -14.29
CA ALA A 225 7.81 18.71 -15.58
C ALA A 225 7.01 17.40 -15.47
N SER A 226 7.36 16.50 -14.56
CA SER A 226 6.62 15.26 -14.31
C SER A 226 5.24 15.49 -13.63
N GLY A 227 4.99 16.68 -13.09
CA GLY A 227 3.73 17.00 -12.42
C GLY A 227 3.39 16.14 -11.23
N GLY A 228 4.38 15.42 -10.66
CA GLY A 228 4.21 14.50 -9.54
C GLY A 228 3.88 13.05 -9.96
N ASP A 229 3.86 12.75 -11.25
CA ASP A 229 3.79 11.37 -11.73
C ASP A 229 5.17 10.71 -11.58
N LEU A 230 5.26 9.71 -10.71
CA LEU A 230 6.52 9.01 -10.41
C LEU A 230 7.02 8.17 -11.60
N ARG A 231 6.16 7.73 -12.50
CA ARG A 231 6.56 6.98 -13.70
C ARG A 231 7.25 7.89 -14.70
N GLU A 232 6.67 9.07 -14.93
CA GLU A 232 7.27 10.13 -15.78
C GLU A 232 8.59 10.60 -15.17
N LEU A 233 8.64 10.75 -13.85
CA LEU A 233 9.83 11.17 -13.14
C LEU A 233 10.95 10.12 -13.22
N GLU A 234 10.60 8.84 -13.07
CA GLU A 234 11.56 7.73 -13.19
C GLU A 234 12.13 7.63 -14.62
N ASP A 235 11.27 7.72 -15.61
CA ASP A 235 11.68 7.70 -17.02
C ASP A 235 12.61 8.89 -17.36
N ALA A 236 12.27 10.08 -16.88
CA ALA A 236 13.11 11.27 -17.07
C ALA A 236 14.47 11.14 -16.35
N ALA A 237 14.48 10.63 -15.10
CA ALA A 237 15.71 10.42 -14.35
C ALA A 237 16.66 9.39 -14.99
N CYS A 238 16.11 8.37 -15.63
CA CYS A 238 16.91 7.37 -16.35
C CYS A 238 17.50 7.87 -17.67
N ARG A 239 16.99 8.97 -18.21
CA ARG A 239 17.48 9.57 -19.48
C ARG A 239 18.53 10.65 -19.28
N LEU A 240 18.73 11.12 -18.06
CA LEU A 240 19.78 12.07 -17.70
C LEU A 240 21.14 11.36 -17.55
#